data_6a9b58cc081a8813282dac40a3b7349a
#
_entry.id   6a9b58cc081a8813282dac40a3b7349a
#
_cell.length_a   1.000
_cell.length_b   1.000
_cell.length_c   1.000
_cell.angle_alpha   90.00
_cell.angle_beta   90.00
_cell.angle_gamma   90.00
#
_symmetry.space_group_name_H-M   'P 1'
#
loop_
_entity.id
_entity.type
_entity.pdbx_description
1 polymer ?
#
loop_
_entity_poly.entity_id
_entity_poly.type
_entity_poly.pdbx_seq_one_letter_code
_entity_poly.pdbx_strand_id
1 'polypeptide(L)'
;MNAKEILWRLEQKKSQHREKVRFANSDMDITSSLFYEEISHLSFDAGRLGLNFKNKKFGVRTDIHLLGGYDYGIYKQDWHAGFQTGNKWSRKFSYSLPYKQCDHIGDARTNWELNRHFQFALLAKNFYATSDLKYYRELQALFDSWRRENPFLKGISWTSVMEVAIRAINWMYTLAFLSQSKNVDKDFKIRLSVGIRNMIGYVSQHYSRFSSANNHLLVEATAIGLAGLAFHCEKWKTLGISILTEELLKQNYTDGVNKELSLHYQMFGMEAYALMIHSCLLYTSDAAD
;
A
#
# COMPACT_ATOMS: atom_id res chain seq x y z
N MET A 1 18.33 23.43 0.64
CA MET A 1 18.35 22.26 -0.25
C MET A 1 19.79 22.04 -0.69
N ASN A 2 20.35 20.85 -0.46
CA ASN A 2 21.74 20.54 -0.84
C ASN A 2 21.80 20.03 -2.29
N ALA A 3 23.03 19.96 -2.86
CA ALA A 3 23.24 19.56 -4.26
C ALA A 3 22.70 18.13 -4.55
N LYS A 4 22.82 17.19 -3.59
CA LYS A 4 22.29 15.82 -3.75
C LYS A 4 20.76 15.79 -3.85
N GLU A 5 20.09 16.62 -3.07
CA GLU A 5 18.62 16.74 -3.15
C GLU A 5 18.17 17.35 -4.47
N ILE A 6 18.89 18.36 -4.97
CA ILE A 6 18.60 18.97 -6.29
C ILE A 6 18.70 17.91 -7.40
N LEU A 7 19.79 17.16 -7.42
CA LEU A 7 20.01 16.08 -8.40
C LEU A 7 18.89 15.03 -8.33
N TRP A 8 18.58 14.55 -7.12
CA TRP A 8 17.47 13.61 -6.94
C TRP A 8 16.14 14.14 -7.45
N ARG A 9 15.79 15.40 -7.17
CA ARG A 9 14.55 16.02 -7.68
C ARG A 9 14.52 16.10 -9.20
N LEU A 10 15.67 16.37 -9.83
CA LEU A 10 15.77 16.37 -11.30
C LEU A 10 15.58 14.95 -11.87
N GLU A 11 16.16 13.94 -11.23
CA GLU A 11 15.95 12.54 -11.62
C GLU A 11 14.50 12.11 -11.46
N GLN A 12 13.83 12.49 -10.36
CA GLN A 12 12.40 12.25 -10.17
C GLN A 12 11.55 12.90 -11.29
N LYS A 13 11.83 14.15 -11.66
CA LYS A 13 11.14 14.82 -12.77
C LYS A 13 11.36 14.09 -14.11
N LYS A 14 12.57 13.61 -14.38
CA LYS A 14 12.85 12.80 -15.56
C LYS A 14 12.08 11.47 -15.55
N SER A 15 12.03 10.79 -14.40
CA SER A 15 11.25 9.56 -14.24
C SER A 15 9.76 9.81 -14.46
N GLN A 16 9.20 10.83 -13.82
CA GLN A 16 7.80 11.24 -14.01
C GLN A 16 7.49 11.59 -15.48
N HIS A 17 8.42 12.22 -16.19
CA HIS A 17 8.25 12.49 -17.61
C HIS A 17 8.20 11.22 -18.45
N ARG A 18 9.12 10.26 -18.20
CA ARG A 18 9.10 8.95 -18.88
C ARG A 18 7.81 8.18 -18.62
N GLU A 19 7.34 8.19 -17.39
CA GLU A 19 6.07 7.56 -17.00
C GLU A 19 4.87 8.25 -17.63
N LYS A 20 4.90 9.59 -17.73
CA LYS A 20 3.88 10.33 -18.45
C LYS A 20 3.79 9.91 -19.92
N VAL A 21 4.92 9.81 -20.60
CA VAL A 21 4.96 9.37 -22.00
C VAL A 21 4.42 7.94 -22.15
N ARG A 22 4.76 7.06 -21.19
CA ARG A 22 4.37 5.63 -21.23
C ARG A 22 2.91 5.40 -20.85
N PHE A 23 2.38 6.11 -19.86
CA PHE A 23 1.12 5.76 -19.21
C PHE A 23 0.00 6.80 -19.32
N ALA A 24 0.27 8.07 -19.64
CA ALA A 24 -0.77 9.11 -19.62
C ALA A 24 -1.91 8.87 -20.63
N ASN A 25 -1.60 8.28 -21.77
CA ASN A 25 -2.54 8.04 -22.86
C ASN A 25 -3.09 6.61 -22.92
N SER A 26 -2.82 5.78 -21.89
CA SER A 26 -3.32 4.41 -21.80
C SER A 26 -3.98 4.16 -20.46
N ASP A 27 -5.02 3.33 -20.44
CA ASP A 27 -5.68 2.87 -19.21
C ASP A 27 -5.11 1.51 -18.81
N MET A 28 -3.83 1.49 -18.43
CA MET A 28 -3.15 0.26 -18.05
C MET A 28 -3.65 -0.24 -16.69
N ASP A 29 -4.13 -1.48 -16.68
CA ASP A 29 -4.54 -2.17 -15.47
C ASP A 29 -3.32 -2.58 -14.65
N ILE A 30 -3.32 -2.27 -13.36
CA ILE A 30 -2.23 -2.61 -12.43
C ILE A 30 -1.99 -4.15 -12.32
N THR A 31 -2.96 -4.94 -12.72
CA THR A 31 -2.93 -6.41 -12.59
C THR A 31 -2.76 -7.16 -13.90
N SER A 32 -2.76 -6.49 -15.06
CA SER A 32 -2.76 -7.15 -16.37
C SER A 32 -1.39 -7.66 -16.81
N SER A 33 -0.33 -6.91 -16.55
CA SER A 33 1.04 -7.29 -16.87
C SER A 33 2.01 -6.66 -15.87
N LEU A 34 3.21 -7.20 -15.79
CA LEU A 34 4.23 -6.60 -14.93
C LEU A 34 4.87 -5.43 -15.66
N PHE A 35 4.83 -4.27 -15.02
CA PHE A 35 5.54 -3.08 -15.50
C PHE A 35 7.04 -3.17 -15.22
N TYR A 36 7.43 -4.09 -14.34
CA TYR A 36 8.78 -4.36 -13.87
C TYR A 36 9.10 -5.84 -14.11
N GLU A 37 9.63 -6.17 -15.27
CA GLU A 37 9.87 -7.57 -15.72
C GLU A 37 10.81 -8.34 -14.78
N GLU A 38 11.79 -7.66 -14.20
CA GLU A 38 12.77 -8.27 -13.27
C GLU A 38 12.14 -8.98 -12.06
N ILE A 39 10.87 -8.69 -11.75
CA ILE A 39 10.14 -9.28 -10.62
C ILE A 39 9.05 -10.27 -11.04
N SER A 40 9.03 -10.66 -12.31
CA SER A 40 7.98 -11.54 -12.87
C SER A 40 7.96 -12.94 -12.24
N HIS A 41 9.13 -13.45 -11.86
CA HIS A 41 9.31 -14.80 -11.31
C HIS A 41 8.96 -14.94 -9.83
N LEU A 42 8.73 -13.83 -9.11
CA LEU A 42 8.52 -13.84 -7.68
C LEU A 42 7.14 -14.42 -7.30
N SER A 43 7.11 -15.34 -6.34
CA SER A 43 5.89 -15.94 -5.79
C SER A 43 5.63 -15.45 -4.37
N PHE A 44 4.36 -15.31 -4.00
CA PHE A 44 3.94 -14.83 -2.68
C PHE A 44 3.89 -15.95 -1.66
N ASP A 45 4.50 -15.72 -0.51
CA ASP A 45 4.46 -16.60 0.67
C ASP A 45 3.99 -15.81 1.91
N ALA A 46 2.79 -16.09 2.39
CA ALA A 46 2.20 -15.47 3.56
C ALA A 46 2.92 -15.84 4.87
N GLY A 47 3.51 -17.04 4.94
CA GLY A 47 4.24 -17.51 6.12
C GLY A 47 5.41 -16.61 6.45
N ARG A 48 6.09 -16.09 5.45
CA ARG A 48 7.23 -15.15 5.64
C ARG A 48 6.85 -13.77 6.17
N LEU A 49 5.57 -13.44 6.21
CA LEU A 49 5.07 -12.27 6.93
C LEU A 49 4.67 -12.59 8.37
N GLY A 50 4.88 -13.81 8.83
CA GLY A 50 4.33 -14.29 10.11
C GLY A 50 2.81 -14.40 10.12
N LEU A 51 2.19 -14.38 8.94
CA LEU A 51 0.74 -14.39 8.78
C LEU A 51 0.23 -15.84 8.66
N ASN A 52 0.55 -16.69 9.64
CA ASN A 52 -0.05 -18.01 9.76
C ASN A 52 -1.31 -17.92 10.62
N PHE A 53 -2.46 -18.15 10.01
CA PHE A 53 -3.76 -18.03 10.67
C PHE A 53 -4.31 -19.39 11.12
N LYS A 54 -3.58 -20.48 10.92
CA LYS A 54 -3.99 -21.83 11.34
C LYS A 54 -4.35 -21.83 12.82
N ASN A 55 -5.53 -22.35 13.15
CA ASN A 55 -6.08 -22.39 14.50
C ASN A 55 -6.38 -21.03 15.16
N LYS A 56 -6.26 -19.92 14.45
CA LYS A 56 -6.67 -18.60 14.96
C LYS A 56 -8.16 -18.34 14.66
N LYS A 57 -8.89 -17.87 15.67
CA LYS A 57 -10.28 -17.44 15.52
C LYS A 57 -10.33 -15.93 15.36
N PHE A 58 -11.06 -15.45 14.38
CA PHE A 58 -11.28 -14.02 14.13
C PHE A 58 -12.76 -13.68 14.24
N GLY A 59 -13.06 -12.58 14.94
CA GLY A 59 -14.41 -12.01 14.93
C GLY A 59 -14.71 -11.37 13.57
N VAL A 60 -15.97 -11.42 13.17
CA VAL A 60 -16.48 -10.70 12.00
C VAL A 60 -16.63 -9.22 12.36
N ARG A 61 -16.17 -8.35 11.46
CA ARG A 61 -16.32 -6.92 11.55
C ARG A 61 -16.79 -6.37 10.21
N THR A 62 -17.76 -5.45 10.24
CA THR A 62 -18.37 -4.87 9.02
C THR A 62 -18.27 -3.35 8.98
N ASP A 63 -17.76 -2.74 10.04
CA ASP A 63 -17.58 -1.30 10.16
C ASP A 63 -16.11 -0.92 9.90
N ILE A 64 -15.93 0.18 9.20
CA ILE A 64 -14.63 0.82 8.98
C ILE A 64 -14.81 2.30 9.29
N HIS A 65 -14.12 2.76 10.32
CA HIS A 65 -14.05 4.18 10.66
C HIS A 65 -12.72 4.74 10.15
N LEU A 66 -12.81 5.68 9.24
CA LEU A 66 -11.67 6.31 8.60
C LEU A 66 -11.61 7.80 8.95
N LEU A 67 -10.61 8.49 8.42
CA LEU A 67 -10.35 9.90 8.65
C LEU A 67 -11.61 10.77 8.40
N GLY A 68 -11.83 11.73 9.29
CA GLY A 68 -12.92 12.71 9.16
C GLY A 68 -14.29 12.22 9.63
N GLY A 69 -14.38 11.00 10.18
CA GLY A 69 -15.65 10.44 10.66
C GLY A 69 -16.63 10.10 9.55
N TYR A 70 -16.18 10.04 8.30
CA TYR A 70 -17.01 9.64 7.18
C TYR A 70 -17.26 8.13 7.23
N ASP A 71 -18.50 7.72 6.95
CA ASP A 71 -18.84 6.33 6.74
C ASP A 71 -18.53 5.95 5.29
N TYR A 72 -17.42 5.26 5.11
CA TYR A 72 -17.03 4.76 3.78
C TYR A 72 -17.70 3.43 3.44
N GLY A 73 -18.24 2.72 4.45
CA GLY A 73 -18.75 1.38 4.28
C GLY A 73 -17.71 0.37 3.78
N ILE A 74 -18.11 -0.89 3.68
CA ILE A 74 -17.26 -1.95 3.10
C ILE A 74 -17.77 -2.43 1.74
N TYR A 75 -18.84 -1.81 1.23
CA TYR A 75 -19.50 -2.19 -0.01
C TYR A 75 -19.23 -1.17 -1.12
N LYS A 76 -20.05 -1.15 -2.16
CA LYS A 76 -19.90 -0.30 -3.36
C LYS A 76 -19.36 1.11 -3.02
N GLN A 77 -18.26 1.50 -3.67
CA GLN A 77 -17.53 2.75 -3.42
C GLN A 77 -17.55 3.68 -4.63
N ASP A 78 -17.52 4.99 -4.37
CA ASP A 78 -17.11 5.99 -5.33
C ASP A 78 -15.62 6.34 -5.08
N TRP A 79 -14.74 5.71 -5.83
CA TRP A 79 -13.29 5.80 -5.63
C TRP A 79 -12.71 7.21 -5.85
N HIS A 80 -13.47 8.10 -6.46
CA HIS A 80 -13.07 9.48 -6.73
C HIS A 80 -13.86 10.52 -5.94
N ALA A 81 -14.63 10.11 -4.94
CA ALA A 81 -15.46 11.02 -4.15
C ALA A 81 -14.63 12.09 -3.43
N GLY A 82 -15.08 13.33 -3.52
CA GLY A 82 -14.70 14.42 -2.61
C GLY A 82 -15.73 14.48 -1.48
N PHE A 83 -15.47 13.77 -0.39
CA PHE A 83 -16.44 13.52 0.68
C PHE A 83 -16.98 14.79 1.34
N GLN A 84 -16.22 15.90 1.32
CA GLN A 84 -16.62 17.16 1.92
C GLN A 84 -17.59 17.98 1.05
N THR A 85 -17.51 17.83 -0.26
CA THR A 85 -18.24 18.69 -1.20
C THR A 85 -19.21 17.95 -2.10
N GLY A 86 -19.08 16.63 -2.21
CA GLY A 86 -19.81 15.80 -3.18
C GLY A 86 -19.26 15.88 -4.61
N ASN A 87 -18.28 16.74 -4.89
CA ASN A 87 -17.58 16.78 -6.18
C ASN A 87 -16.62 15.60 -6.33
N LYS A 88 -16.09 15.39 -7.53
CA LYS A 88 -15.23 14.24 -7.82
C LYS A 88 -13.83 14.64 -8.21
N TRP A 89 -12.85 13.88 -7.74
CA TRP A 89 -11.48 13.98 -8.19
C TRP A 89 -11.35 13.53 -9.64
N SER A 90 -10.54 14.26 -10.39
CA SER A 90 -10.30 13.96 -11.80
C SER A 90 -9.50 12.67 -11.97
N ARG A 91 -9.79 11.92 -13.06
CA ARG A 91 -9.06 10.70 -13.47
C ARG A 91 -7.88 11.00 -14.42
N LYS A 92 -7.42 12.25 -14.49
CA LYS A 92 -6.23 12.63 -15.26
C LYS A 92 -4.97 11.99 -14.69
N PHE A 93 -3.88 12.06 -15.43
CA PHE A 93 -2.57 11.56 -15.00
C PHE A 93 -2.18 12.19 -13.65
N SER A 94 -1.82 11.37 -12.67
CA SER A 94 -1.73 11.76 -11.26
C SER A 94 -0.76 12.90 -10.98
N TYR A 95 0.39 12.94 -11.67
CA TYR A 95 1.37 14.01 -11.49
C TYR A 95 0.91 15.39 -12.01
N SER A 96 -0.20 15.44 -12.75
CA SER A 96 -0.80 16.71 -13.22
C SER A 96 -2.00 17.15 -12.36
N LEU A 97 -2.36 16.40 -11.31
CA LEU A 97 -3.48 16.76 -10.45
C LEU A 97 -3.08 17.78 -9.38
N PRO A 98 -3.78 18.92 -9.27
CA PRO A 98 -3.49 19.95 -8.26
C PRO A 98 -4.14 19.59 -6.90
N TYR A 99 -3.84 18.41 -6.34
CA TYR A 99 -4.51 17.87 -5.14
C TYR A 99 -4.23 18.64 -3.84
N LYS A 100 -3.21 19.50 -3.81
CA LYS A 100 -2.82 20.25 -2.60
C LYS A 100 -3.68 21.50 -2.33
N GLN A 101 -4.37 22.00 -3.34
CA GLN A 101 -5.20 23.20 -3.28
C GLN A 101 -6.45 23.00 -4.15
N CYS A 102 -7.40 22.25 -3.63
CA CYS A 102 -8.61 21.89 -4.34
C CYS A 102 -9.85 21.99 -3.44
N ASP A 103 -10.03 23.16 -2.81
CA ASP A 103 -11.13 23.40 -1.87
C ASP A 103 -12.52 23.09 -2.46
N HIS A 104 -12.66 23.23 -3.79
CA HIS A 104 -13.89 22.90 -4.50
C HIS A 104 -14.18 21.39 -4.60
N ILE A 105 -13.19 20.52 -4.31
CA ILE A 105 -13.38 19.06 -4.22
C ILE A 105 -13.27 18.60 -2.77
N GLY A 106 -12.38 19.23 -2.00
CA GLY A 106 -12.11 18.93 -0.61
C GLY A 106 -10.70 18.38 -0.38
N ASP A 107 -10.47 17.87 0.82
CA ASP A 107 -9.16 17.34 1.23
C ASP A 107 -8.88 15.97 0.58
N ALA A 108 -7.79 15.87 -0.15
CA ALA A 108 -7.34 14.63 -0.78
C ALA A 108 -7.15 13.49 0.23
N ARG A 109 -6.79 13.79 1.48
CA ARG A 109 -6.55 12.79 2.54
C ARG A 109 -7.80 11.96 2.82
N THR A 110 -8.99 12.54 2.75
CA THR A 110 -10.25 11.82 2.95
C THR A 110 -10.50 10.79 1.86
N ASN A 111 -10.13 11.09 0.62
CA ASN A 111 -10.22 10.14 -0.49
C ASN A 111 -9.09 9.08 -0.45
N TRP A 112 -7.88 9.49 -0.05
CA TRP A 112 -6.77 8.55 0.11
C TRP A 112 -7.09 7.44 1.11
N GLU A 113 -7.73 7.78 2.25
CA GLU A 113 -8.16 6.77 3.24
C GLU A 113 -9.01 5.67 2.62
N LEU A 114 -9.99 6.02 1.77
CA LEU A 114 -10.78 5.05 1.03
C LEU A 114 -9.91 4.15 0.14
N ASN A 115 -8.93 4.75 -0.55
CA ASN A 115 -8.07 4.08 -1.52
C ASN A 115 -6.87 3.34 -0.88
N ARG A 116 -6.74 3.32 0.45
CA ARG A 116 -5.82 2.44 1.20
C ARG A 116 -6.27 0.99 1.24
N HIS A 117 -7.54 0.71 0.98
CA HIS A 117 -8.14 -0.62 0.88
C HIS A 117 -8.11 -1.45 2.18
N PHE A 118 -8.28 -0.82 3.34
CA PHE A 118 -8.50 -1.55 4.60
C PHE A 118 -9.69 -2.50 4.52
N GLN A 119 -10.73 -2.13 3.76
CA GLN A 119 -11.92 -2.95 3.50
C GLN A 119 -11.58 -4.26 2.79
N PHE A 120 -10.54 -4.31 1.95
CA PHE A 120 -10.13 -5.54 1.27
C PHE A 120 -9.59 -6.56 2.27
N ALA A 121 -8.66 -6.15 3.14
CA ALA A 121 -8.11 -6.99 4.19
C ALA A 121 -9.20 -7.46 5.16
N LEU A 122 -10.17 -6.57 5.49
CA LEU A 122 -11.30 -6.88 6.35
C LEU A 122 -12.24 -7.93 5.73
N LEU A 123 -12.61 -7.78 4.47
CA LEU A 123 -13.45 -8.73 3.75
C LEU A 123 -12.76 -10.10 3.62
N ALA A 124 -11.47 -10.12 3.28
CA ALA A 124 -10.69 -11.34 3.21
C ALA A 124 -10.60 -12.06 4.58
N LYS A 125 -10.39 -11.29 5.66
CA LYS A 125 -10.41 -11.82 7.04
C LYS A 125 -11.77 -12.40 7.41
N ASN A 126 -12.86 -11.69 7.10
CA ASN A 126 -14.23 -12.18 7.38
C ASN A 126 -14.54 -13.44 6.59
N PHE A 127 -14.11 -13.52 5.32
CA PHE A 127 -14.24 -14.73 4.52
C PHE A 127 -13.44 -15.89 5.10
N TYR A 128 -12.19 -15.66 5.51
CA TYR A 128 -11.37 -16.67 6.19
C TYR A 128 -12.04 -17.19 7.47
N ALA A 129 -12.60 -16.29 8.27
CA ALA A 129 -13.20 -16.63 9.57
C ALA A 129 -14.51 -17.42 9.45
N THR A 130 -15.31 -17.16 8.40
CA THR A 130 -16.69 -17.67 8.29
C THR A 130 -16.90 -18.63 7.13
N SER A 131 -16.03 -18.62 6.13
CA SER A 131 -16.22 -19.27 4.82
C SER A 131 -17.46 -18.79 4.06
N ASP A 132 -18.06 -17.67 4.46
CA ASP A 132 -19.24 -17.09 3.78
C ASP A 132 -18.81 -16.37 2.51
N LEU A 133 -19.21 -16.93 1.38
CA LEU A 133 -18.87 -16.45 0.04
C LEU A 133 -19.35 -15.01 -0.24
N LYS A 134 -20.26 -14.46 0.54
CA LYS A 134 -20.69 -13.07 0.37
C LYS A 134 -19.50 -12.10 0.52
N TYR A 135 -18.62 -12.31 1.50
CA TYR A 135 -17.43 -11.47 1.71
C TYR A 135 -16.44 -11.60 0.57
N TYR A 136 -16.25 -12.79 0.05
CA TYR A 136 -15.35 -13.03 -1.08
C TYR A 136 -15.88 -12.39 -2.38
N ARG A 137 -17.18 -12.54 -2.68
CA ARG A 137 -17.81 -11.91 -3.85
C ARG A 137 -17.74 -10.39 -3.78
N GLU A 138 -18.00 -9.83 -2.60
CA GLU A 138 -17.88 -8.38 -2.39
C GLU A 138 -16.46 -7.87 -2.59
N LEU A 139 -15.48 -8.59 -2.05
CA LEU A 139 -14.06 -8.27 -2.28
C LEU A 139 -13.71 -8.28 -3.77
N GLN A 140 -14.15 -9.29 -4.52
CA GLN A 140 -13.93 -9.36 -5.96
C GLN A 140 -14.59 -8.17 -6.70
N ALA A 141 -15.83 -7.83 -6.33
CA ALA A 141 -16.56 -6.72 -6.93
C ALA A 141 -15.86 -5.37 -6.69
N LEU A 142 -15.41 -5.11 -5.46
CA LEU A 142 -14.65 -3.90 -5.11
C LEU A 142 -13.30 -3.84 -5.83
N PHE A 143 -12.57 -4.94 -5.85
CA PHE A 143 -11.30 -5.05 -6.55
C PHE A 143 -11.43 -4.76 -8.05
N ASP A 144 -12.42 -5.37 -8.71
CA ASP A 144 -12.65 -5.18 -10.13
C ASP A 144 -13.18 -3.78 -10.45
N SER A 145 -14.01 -3.19 -9.58
CA SER A 145 -14.44 -1.79 -9.68
C SER A 145 -13.25 -0.84 -9.59
N TRP A 146 -12.43 -1.02 -8.55
CA TRP A 146 -11.28 -0.14 -8.33
C TRP A 146 -10.29 -0.17 -9.49
N ARG A 147 -9.93 -1.35 -10.00
CA ARG A 147 -9.01 -1.50 -11.14
C ARG A 147 -9.45 -0.74 -12.38
N ARG A 148 -10.75 -0.87 -12.73
CA ARG A 148 -11.32 -0.18 -13.89
C ARG A 148 -11.32 1.33 -13.74
N GLU A 149 -11.56 1.81 -12.52
CA GLU A 149 -11.66 3.24 -12.26
C GLU A 149 -10.34 3.92 -11.94
N ASN A 150 -9.32 3.16 -11.57
CA ASN A 150 -8.01 3.66 -11.18
C ASN A 150 -6.87 3.01 -11.99
N PRO A 151 -6.82 3.24 -13.33
CA PRO A 151 -5.71 2.77 -14.14
C PRO A 151 -4.37 3.26 -13.58
N PHE A 152 -3.29 2.58 -13.87
CA PHE A 152 -1.98 2.88 -13.31
C PHE A 152 -1.59 4.36 -13.57
N LEU A 153 -1.22 5.05 -12.50
CA LEU A 153 -0.87 6.48 -12.45
C LEU A 153 -1.98 7.45 -12.90
N LYS A 154 -3.25 7.03 -12.90
CA LYS A 154 -4.39 7.93 -13.14
C LYS A 154 -5.25 8.13 -11.90
N GLY A 155 -5.67 9.36 -11.67
CA GLY A 155 -6.53 9.73 -10.55
C GLY A 155 -5.80 10.01 -9.25
N ILE A 156 -6.59 10.35 -8.25
CA ILE A 156 -6.14 10.80 -6.92
C ILE A 156 -5.42 9.70 -6.14
N SER A 157 -5.77 8.43 -6.35
CA SER A 157 -5.21 7.27 -5.67
C SER A 157 -3.72 7.02 -5.96
N TRP A 158 -3.15 7.72 -6.95
CA TRP A 158 -1.75 7.62 -7.36
C TRP A 158 -0.92 8.87 -7.09
N THR A 159 -1.46 9.87 -6.39
CA THR A 159 -0.78 11.15 -6.15
C THR A 159 0.22 11.12 -4.99
N SER A 160 0.16 10.09 -4.14
CA SER A 160 1.07 9.91 -2.99
C SER A 160 1.64 8.50 -3.00
N VAL A 161 2.97 8.38 -2.93
CA VAL A 161 3.68 7.09 -2.90
C VAL A 161 3.37 6.33 -1.62
N MET A 162 3.27 7.03 -0.47
CA MET A 162 2.87 6.44 0.81
C MET A 162 1.50 5.76 0.73
N GLU A 163 0.53 6.37 0.05
CA GLU A 163 -0.80 5.79 -0.11
C GLU A 163 -0.78 4.50 -0.95
N VAL A 164 0.08 4.47 -1.97
CA VAL A 164 0.33 3.24 -2.75
C VAL A 164 0.99 2.16 -1.87
N ALA A 165 1.92 2.55 -1.00
CA ALA A 165 2.58 1.64 -0.07
C ALA A 165 1.59 1.02 0.94
N ILE A 166 0.72 1.83 1.56
CA ILE A 166 -0.31 1.34 2.49
C ILE A 166 -1.28 0.39 1.76
N ARG A 167 -1.71 0.74 0.56
CA ARG A 167 -2.55 -0.13 -0.28
C ARG A 167 -1.88 -1.46 -0.56
N ALA A 168 -0.59 -1.46 -0.91
CA ALA A 168 0.15 -2.69 -1.15
C ALA A 168 0.24 -3.56 0.11
N ILE A 169 0.44 -2.99 1.30
CA ILE A 169 0.40 -3.71 2.57
C ILE A 169 -0.97 -4.36 2.76
N ASN A 170 -2.06 -3.61 2.59
CA ASN A 170 -3.42 -4.17 2.73
C ASN A 170 -3.72 -5.28 1.71
N TRP A 171 -3.18 -5.18 0.49
CA TRP A 171 -3.31 -6.26 -0.50
C TRP A 171 -2.47 -7.48 -0.12
N MET A 172 -1.31 -7.32 0.50
CA MET A 172 -0.52 -8.45 1.04
C MET A 172 -1.30 -9.18 2.13
N TYR A 173 -1.93 -8.46 3.08
CA TYR A 173 -2.81 -9.06 4.08
C TYR A 173 -4.03 -9.75 3.45
N THR A 174 -4.65 -9.11 2.46
CA THR A 174 -5.76 -9.70 1.70
C THR A 174 -5.34 -11.04 1.08
N LEU A 175 -4.22 -11.05 0.38
CA LEU A 175 -3.70 -12.25 -0.28
C LEU A 175 -3.30 -13.33 0.73
N ALA A 176 -2.77 -12.94 1.91
CA ALA A 176 -2.43 -13.88 2.98
C ALA A 176 -3.67 -14.60 3.53
N PHE A 177 -4.77 -13.89 3.80
CA PHE A 177 -6.03 -14.52 4.22
C PHE A 177 -6.60 -15.44 3.12
N LEU A 178 -6.61 -14.97 1.87
CA LEU A 178 -7.11 -15.75 0.74
C LEU A 178 -6.26 -16.99 0.44
N SER A 179 -4.95 -16.92 0.66
CA SER A 179 -4.05 -18.06 0.44
C SER A 179 -4.30 -19.21 1.43
N GLN A 180 -4.85 -18.90 2.60
CA GLN A 180 -5.19 -19.85 3.66
C GLN A 180 -6.68 -20.19 3.71
N SER A 181 -7.49 -19.59 2.81
CA SER A 181 -8.92 -19.86 2.65
C SER A 181 -9.16 -20.96 1.62
N LYS A 182 -10.24 -21.74 1.81
CA LYS A 182 -10.71 -22.70 0.81
C LYS A 182 -11.57 -21.98 -0.26
N ASN A 183 -11.70 -22.60 -1.44
CA ASN A 183 -12.59 -22.14 -2.51
C ASN A 183 -12.29 -20.72 -3.04
N VAL A 184 -11.02 -20.35 -3.08
CA VAL A 184 -10.55 -19.09 -3.66
C VAL A 184 -10.05 -19.34 -5.09
N ASP A 185 -10.51 -18.53 -6.02
CA ASP A 185 -10.06 -18.56 -7.40
C ASP A 185 -8.54 -18.30 -7.50
N LYS A 186 -7.85 -19.19 -8.21
CA LYS A 186 -6.41 -19.08 -8.44
C LYS A 186 -6.05 -17.83 -9.25
N ASP A 187 -6.86 -17.50 -10.25
CA ASP A 187 -6.64 -16.33 -11.09
C ASP A 187 -6.78 -15.03 -10.30
N PHE A 188 -7.75 -14.96 -9.39
CA PHE A 188 -7.89 -13.81 -8.50
C PHE A 188 -6.65 -13.59 -7.61
N LYS A 189 -6.08 -14.67 -7.04
CA LYS A 189 -4.82 -14.59 -6.27
C LYS A 189 -3.65 -14.14 -7.13
N ILE A 190 -3.55 -14.62 -8.37
CA ILE A 190 -2.52 -14.20 -9.32
C ILE A 190 -2.65 -12.71 -9.61
N ARG A 191 -3.85 -12.20 -9.92
CA ARG A 191 -4.08 -10.78 -10.18
C ARG A 191 -3.71 -9.90 -8.99
N LEU A 192 -4.08 -10.29 -7.77
CA LEU A 192 -3.64 -9.59 -6.54
C LEU A 192 -2.11 -9.58 -6.43
N SER A 193 -1.47 -10.72 -6.62
CA SER A 193 -0.01 -10.86 -6.55
C SER A 193 0.70 -9.97 -7.58
N VAL A 194 0.23 -9.93 -8.83
CA VAL A 194 0.75 -9.04 -9.88
C VAL A 194 0.59 -7.58 -9.48
N GLY A 195 -0.60 -7.20 -9.01
CA GLY A 195 -0.86 -5.83 -8.57
C GLY A 195 0.04 -5.38 -7.41
N ILE A 196 0.26 -6.24 -6.41
CA ILE A 196 1.19 -5.97 -5.31
C ILE A 196 2.60 -5.73 -5.85
N ARG A 197 3.11 -6.62 -6.70
CA ARG A 197 4.46 -6.49 -7.27
C ARG A 197 4.62 -5.20 -8.06
N ASN A 198 3.63 -4.83 -8.87
CA ASN A 198 3.64 -3.57 -9.63
C ASN A 198 3.63 -2.35 -8.69
N MET A 199 2.80 -2.34 -7.65
CA MET A 199 2.80 -1.26 -6.65
C MET A 199 4.15 -1.15 -5.93
N ILE A 200 4.73 -2.26 -5.48
CA ILE A 200 6.03 -2.25 -4.79
C ILE A 200 7.16 -1.88 -5.74
N GLY A 201 7.13 -2.33 -6.99
CA GLY A 201 8.06 -1.88 -8.02
C GLY A 201 8.05 -0.37 -8.19
N TYR A 202 6.85 0.24 -8.24
CA TYR A 202 6.67 1.68 -8.27
C TYR A 202 7.20 2.36 -6.99
N VAL A 203 6.77 1.89 -5.81
CA VAL A 203 7.19 2.46 -4.51
C VAL A 203 8.72 2.41 -4.37
N SER A 204 9.36 1.30 -4.74
CA SER A 204 10.82 1.13 -4.63
C SER A 204 11.64 2.08 -5.52
N GLN A 205 11.03 2.66 -6.53
CA GLN A 205 11.67 3.66 -7.41
C GLN A 205 11.35 5.11 -7.01
N HIS A 206 10.25 5.33 -6.29
CA HIS A 206 9.70 6.67 -6.00
C HIS A 206 9.61 7.02 -4.52
N TYR A 207 10.16 6.18 -3.61
CA TYR A 207 10.07 6.46 -2.18
C TYR A 207 10.64 7.82 -1.78
N SER A 208 10.13 8.38 -0.71
CA SER A 208 10.44 9.69 -0.19
C SER A 208 11.91 9.79 0.24
N ARG A 209 12.56 10.91 -0.07
CA ARG A 209 13.95 11.17 0.31
C ARG A 209 14.13 12.60 0.75
N PHE A 210 15.23 12.89 1.44
CA PHE A 210 15.65 14.22 1.88
C PHE A 210 14.56 14.92 2.70
N SER A 211 14.16 16.12 2.32
CA SER A 211 13.14 16.91 3.00
C SER A 211 11.73 16.27 2.98
N SER A 212 11.53 15.23 2.18
CA SER A 212 10.29 14.43 2.19
C SER A 212 10.40 13.14 3.00
N ALA A 213 11.58 12.85 3.55
CA ALA A 213 11.85 11.69 4.39
C ALA A 213 11.35 11.96 5.82
N ASN A 214 10.18 11.44 6.12
CA ASN A 214 9.55 11.46 7.44
C ASN A 214 8.76 10.14 7.60
N ASN A 215 7.65 10.15 8.31
CA ASN A 215 6.74 9.02 8.43
C ASN A 215 6.32 8.40 7.07
N HIS A 216 6.28 9.18 5.98
CA HIS A 216 6.08 8.65 4.62
C HIS A 216 7.12 7.61 4.27
N LEU A 217 8.41 7.93 4.46
CA LEU A 217 9.50 7.01 4.16
C LEU A 217 9.45 5.74 5.02
N LEU A 218 9.01 5.84 6.29
CA LEU A 218 8.90 4.66 7.15
C LEU A 218 7.89 3.65 6.59
N VAL A 219 6.72 4.11 6.17
CA VAL A 219 5.68 3.23 5.61
C VAL A 219 6.07 2.68 4.24
N GLU A 220 6.68 3.51 3.40
CA GLU A 220 7.18 3.10 2.09
C GLU A 220 8.25 2.01 2.23
N ALA A 221 9.20 2.19 3.16
CA ALA A 221 10.24 1.20 3.45
C ALA A 221 9.67 -0.09 4.05
N THR A 222 8.68 0.03 4.94
CA THR A 222 7.96 -1.13 5.50
C THR A 222 7.28 -1.94 4.41
N ALA A 223 6.56 -1.29 3.48
CA ALA A 223 5.91 -1.97 2.38
C ALA A 223 6.90 -2.70 1.47
N ILE A 224 8.04 -2.05 1.15
CA ILE A 224 9.13 -2.65 0.36
C ILE A 224 9.73 -3.85 1.10
N GLY A 225 10.04 -3.70 2.39
CA GLY A 225 10.65 -4.76 3.20
C GLY A 225 9.74 -5.97 3.37
N LEU A 226 8.47 -5.76 3.71
CA LEU A 226 7.46 -6.81 3.81
C LEU A 226 7.27 -7.56 2.49
N ALA A 227 7.20 -6.84 1.37
CA ALA A 227 7.16 -7.45 0.06
C ALA A 227 8.44 -8.24 -0.25
N GLY A 228 9.61 -7.73 0.18
CA GLY A 228 10.89 -8.43 0.07
C GLY A 228 10.88 -9.78 0.78
N LEU A 229 10.30 -9.86 1.98
CA LEU A 229 10.08 -11.11 2.70
C LEU A 229 9.08 -12.00 1.97
N ALA A 230 7.86 -11.49 1.71
CA ALA A 230 6.75 -12.25 1.15
C ALA A 230 7.01 -12.82 -0.25
N PHE A 231 7.79 -12.12 -1.06
CA PHE A 231 8.11 -12.50 -2.44
C PHE A 231 9.53 -13.07 -2.62
N HIS A 232 10.26 -13.34 -1.54
CA HIS A 232 11.65 -13.84 -1.61
C HIS A 232 12.58 -12.93 -2.43
N CYS A 233 12.36 -11.61 -2.37
CA CYS A 233 13.15 -10.62 -3.08
C CYS A 233 14.17 -9.95 -2.16
N GLU A 234 15.41 -10.42 -2.18
CA GLU A 234 16.48 -9.93 -1.31
C GLU A 234 16.74 -8.43 -1.50
N LYS A 235 16.67 -7.95 -2.74
CA LYS A 235 16.82 -6.53 -3.08
C LYS A 235 15.80 -5.64 -2.33
N TRP A 236 14.53 -6.03 -2.30
CA TRP A 236 13.50 -5.29 -1.58
C TRP A 236 13.62 -5.43 -0.07
N LYS A 237 13.91 -6.63 0.42
CA LYS A 237 14.12 -6.89 1.86
C LYS A 237 15.24 -6.01 2.40
N THR A 238 16.41 -6.07 1.79
CA THR A 238 17.58 -5.29 2.19
C THR A 238 17.33 -3.80 2.11
N LEU A 239 16.68 -3.31 1.03
CA LEU A 239 16.34 -1.90 0.88
C LEU A 239 15.41 -1.42 2.01
N GLY A 240 14.33 -2.14 2.28
CA GLY A 240 13.37 -1.78 3.32
C GLY A 240 14.00 -1.76 4.72
N ILE A 241 14.73 -2.82 5.08
CA ILE A 241 15.40 -2.92 6.39
C ILE A 241 16.47 -1.83 6.55
N SER A 242 17.29 -1.60 5.53
CA SER A 242 18.35 -0.56 5.58
C SER A 242 17.74 0.82 5.83
N ILE A 243 16.69 1.20 5.10
CA ILE A 243 16.02 2.49 5.29
C ILE A 243 15.43 2.58 6.70
N LEU A 244 14.70 1.58 7.17
CA LEU A 244 14.09 1.60 8.51
C LEU A 244 15.12 1.71 9.61
N THR A 245 16.23 0.99 9.51
CA THR A 245 17.35 1.05 10.48
C THR A 245 17.98 2.45 10.52
N GLU A 246 18.21 3.05 9.37
CA GLU A 246 18.79 4.40 9.27
C GLU A 246 17.83 5.46 9.81
N GLU A 247 16.56 5.39 9.44
CA GLU A 247 15.54 6.36 9.83
C GLU A 247 15.14 6.24 11.31
N LEU A 248 15.27 5.06 11.94
CA LEU A 248 15.06 4.90 13.38
C LEU A 248 15.91 5.87 14.19
N LEU A 249 17.19 5.98 13.83
CA LEU A 249 18.14 6.88 14.51
C LEU A 249 17.96 8.34 14.11
N LYS A 250 17.53 8.60 12.87
CA LYS A 250 17.34 9.97 12.38
C LYS A 250 16.06 10.63 12.90
N GLN A 251 14.96 9.87 12.95
CA GLN A 251 13.62 10.39 13.25
C GLN A 251 13.27 10.36 14.74
N ASN A 252 14.08 9.69 15.58
CA ASN A 252 13.84 9.63 17.01
C ASN A 252 15.01 10.22 17.79
N TYR A 253 14.72 10.74 18.99
CA TYR A 253 15.72 11.07 20.00
C TYR A 253 16.25 9.81 20.66
N THR A 254 17.31 9.94 21.48
CA THR A 254 17.95 8.83 22.19
C THR A 254 17.05 8.15 23.22
N ASP A 255 16.03 8.85 23.69
CA ASP A 255 14.99 8.32 24.60
C ASP A 255 13.83 7.62 23.85
N GLY A 256 13.88 7.58 22.51
CA GLY A 256 12.88 6.94 21.67
C GLY A 256 11.72 7.83 21.23
N VAL A 257 11.66 9.09 21.69
CA VAL A 257 10.61 10.02 21.28
C VAL A 257 10.82 10.47 19.83
N ASN A 258 9.76 10.42 19.02
CA ASN A 258 9.82 10.89 17.63
C ASN A 258 10.00 12.42 17.56
N LYS A 259 10.90 12.87 16.69
CA LYS A 259 11.28 14.29 16.56
C LYS A 259 10.17 15.20 16.03
N GLU A 260 9.08 14.65 15.48
CA GLU A 260 7.88 15.42 15.11
C GLU A 260 7.05 15.82 16.34
N LEU A 261 7.38 15.32 17.55
CA LEU A 261 6.75 15.63 18.84
C LEU A 261 5.21 15.47 18.82
N SER A 262 4.72 14.54 18.04
CA SER A 262 3.30 14.21 17.90
C SER A 262 3.06 12.75 18.28
N LEU A 263 2.17 12.51 19.25
CA LEU A 263 1.79 11.16 19.66
C LEU A 263 1.23 10.34 18.47
N HIS A 264 0.46 10.97 17.60
CA HIS A 264 -0.08 10.32 16.41
C HIS A 264 1.03 9.82 15.47
N TYR A 265 2.03 10.66 15.18
CA TYR A 265 3.17 10.26 14.34
C TYR A 265 4.09 9.27 15.04
N GLN A 266 4.23 9.36 16.37
CA GLN A 266 4.92 8.35 17.16
C GLN A 266 4.28 6.98 16.97
N MET A 267 2.96 6.87 17.17
CA MET A 267 2.22 5.61 17.00
C MET A 267 2.31 5.08 15.57
N PHE A 268 2.14 5.95 14.58
CA PHE A 268 2.22 5.58 13.17
C PHE A 268 3.60 5.03 12.78
N GLY A 269 4.69 5.66 13.27
CA GLY A 269 6.03 5.14 13.11
C GLY A 269 6.25 3.80 13.82
N MET A 270 5.75 3.68 15.06
CA MET A 270 5.82 2.42 15.81
C MET A 270 5.11 1.26 15.10
N GLU A 271 3.95 1.49 14.48
CA GLU A 271 3.25 0.48 13.68
C GLU A 271 4.10 0.00 12.51
N ALA A 272 4.75 0.92 11.78
CA ALA A 272 5.64 0.58 10.68
C ALA A 272 6.80 -0.33 11.12
N TYR A 273 7.47 0.02 12.22
CA TYR A 273 8.53 -0.80 12.79
C TYR A 273 8.01 -2.14 13.32
N ALA A 274 6.88 -2.14 14.04
CA ALA A 274 6.29 -3.34 14.62
C ALA A 274 5.93 -4.38 13.54
N LEU A 275 5.35 -3.94 12.42
CA LEU A 275 5.04 -4.82 11.29
C LEU A 275 6.31 -5.50 10.74
N MET A 276 7.38 -4.73 10.55
CA MET A 276 8.62 -5.27 10.00
C MET A 276 9.34 -6.18 10.99
N ILE A 277 9.45 -5.78 12.26
CA ILE A 277 10.09 -6.57 13.34
C ILE A 277 9.35 -7.88 13.51
N HIS A 278 8.01 -7.86 13.60
CA HIS A 278 7.19 -9.06 13.73
C HIS A 278 7.47 -10.07 12.59
N SER A 279 7.47 -9.59 11.35
CA SER A 279 7.74 -10.44 10.19
C SER A 279 9.17 -10.98 10.15
N CYS A 280 10.17 -10.18 10.54
CA CYS A 280 11.56 -10.62 10.61
C CYS A 280 11.79 -11.67 11.71
N LEU A 281 11.23 -11.46 12.92
CA LEU A 281 11.41 -12.39 14.05
C LEU A 281 10.81 -13.76 13.77
N LEU A 282 9.61 -13.81 13.18
CA LEU A 282 8.96 -15.06 12.84
C LEU A 282 9.68 -15.80 11.71
N TYR A 283 10.21 -15.06 10.75
CA TYR A 283 11.02 -15.64 9.68
C TYR A 283 12.30 -16.31 10.19
N THR A 284 12.94 -15.76 11.25
CA THR A 284 14.16 -16.34 11.83
C THR A 284 13.88 -17.53 12.74
N SER A 285 12.70 -17.61 13.38
CA SER A 285 12.32 -18.76 14.20
C SER A 285 12.00 -20.00 13.35
N ASP A 286 11.31 -19.83 12.22
CA ASP A 286 10.98 -20.93 11.30
C ASP A 286 12.20 -21.46 10.51
N ALA A 287 13.32 -20.73 10.51
CA ALA A 287 14.57 -21.17 9.87
C ALA A 287 15.51 -21.94 10.82
N ALA A 288 15.12 -22.04 12.10
CA ALA A 288 15.91 -22.72 13.16
C ALA A 288 15.37 -24.12 13.51
N ASP A 289 14.21 -24.50 12.94
CA ASP A 289 13.60 -25.85 13.01
C ASP A 289 13.80 -26.58 11.66
#